data_15320327fbe557424a1aa119bc4ccefa
#
_entry.id   15320327fbe557424a1aa119bc4ccefa
#
_cell.length_a   1.000
_cell.length_b   1.000
_cell.length_c   1.000
_cell.angle_alpha   90.00
_cell.angle_beta   90.00
_cell.angle_gamma   90.00
#
_symmetry.space_group_name_H-M   'P 1'
#
loop_
_entity.id
_entity.type
_entity.pdbx_description
1 polymer ?
#
loop_
_entity_poly.entity_id
_entity_poly.type
_entity_poly.pdbx_seq_one_letter_code
_entity_poly.pdbx_strand_id
1 'polypeptide(L)'
;MIEVRAADGAAGDAGVEVVTVRSDVLSVELLSLGAAIRDVQAPDPAGRPGPVHLRFGDVSEYLDRSRNPHLGASVGRYANRIAGATFPLDGRDVELVANNGANQLHGGPDGFDRRVWDVLDAQGSDDGGTVVLRLVSADGDQGFPGQVVATATYELSGDTLTITYAATTDAPTVVNLTNHGYWNLDPAADGTVPTVERHRLQLDAARYLPVDGAGIPTGGLVEVDGTPFDLRVGVELGPAMVAVGGGFDHCFEIDGPDLRSPVGTLRRAAVLSSLDSGRWMTVHTDQIGVQCYTGNGLHDPFPVHGSVSLETQLFPDTPNRPELGSARLDPGQEYASVTALRFGTGDAPT
;
A
#
# COMPACT_ATOMS: atom_id res chain seq x y z
N MET A 1 -17.53 0.83 16.35
CA MET A 1 -18.55 1.80 15.81
C MET A 1 -18.18 2.14 14.38
N ILE A 2 -19.18 2.20 13.46
CA ILE A 2 -18.97 2.59 12.07
C ILE A 2 -19.89 3.73 11.66
N GLU A 3 -19.42 4.63 10.81
CA GLU A 3 -20.15 5.77 10.27
C GLU A 3 -19.84 5.93 8.79
N VAL A 4 -20.85 6.09 7.95
CA VAL A 4 -20.72 6.38 6.51
C VAL A 4 -21.37 7.72 6.24
N ARG A 5 -20.66 8.61 5.56
CA ARG A 5 -21.18 9.93 5.16
C ARG A 5 -20.65 10.34 3.79
N ALA A 6 -21.38 11.17 3.09
CA ALA A 6 -20.83 11.83 1.91
C ALA A 6 -19.64 12.75 2.33
N ALA A 7 -18.66 12.88 1.47
CA ALA A 7 -17.63 13.90 1.64
C ALA A 7 -18.22 15.31 1.44
N ASP A 8 -17.55 16.32 1.96
CA ASP A 8 -17.93 17.71 1.76
C ASP A 8 -17.36 18.28 0.46
N GLY A 9 -17.96 19.38 -0.04
CA GLY A 9 -17.44 20.15 -1.18
C GLY A 9 -17.30 19.35 -2.48
N ALA A 10 -16.25 19.63 -3.26
CA ALA A 10 -16.02 19.02 -4.56
C ALA A 10 -15.89 17.50 -4.51
N ALA A 11 -15.40 16.93 -3.40
CA ALA A 11 -15.35 15.49 -3.24
C ALA A 11 -16.74 14.88 -3.09
N GLY A 12 -17.65 15.52 -2.35
CA GLY A 12 -19.04 15.09 -2.26
C GLY A 12 -19.78 15.21 -3.59
N ASP A 13 -19.54 16.30 -4.35
CA ASP A 13 -20.08 16.48 -5.70
C ASP A 13 -19.57 15.39 -6.67
N ALA A 14 -18.38 14.87 -6.46
CA ALA A 14 -17.81 13.75 -7.19
C ALA A 14 -18.31 12.37 -6.71
N GLY A 15 -19.21 12.32 -5.72
CA GLY A 15 -19.76 11.07 -5.16
C GLY A 15 -18.82 10.34 -4.20
N VAL A 16 -17.82 11.02 -3.63
CA VAL A 16 -16.91 10.42 -2.65
C VAL A 16 -17.62 10.26 -1.31
N GLU A 17 -17.54 9.06 -0.75
CA GLU A 17 -17.99 8.74 0.59
C GLU A 17 -16.79 8.61 1.53
N VAL A 18 -17.00 8.98 2.79
CA VAL A 18 -16.06 8.83 3.89
C VAL A 18 -16.63 7.80 4.86
N VAL A 19 -15.87 6.76 5.14
CA VAL A 19 -16.25 5.72 6.09
C VAL A 19 -15.29 5.74 7.27
N THR A 20 -15.82 5.93 8.47
CA THR A 20 -15.04 5.89 9.71
C THR A 20 -15.36 4.61 10.48
N VAL A 21 -14.34 3.83 10.82
CA VAL A 21 -14.43 2.64 11.65
C VAL A 21 -13.62 2.85 12.93
N ARG A 22 -14.19 2.50 14.08
CA ARG A 22 -13.50 2.64 15.37
C ARG A 22 -13.59 1.34 16.16
N SER A 23 -12.45 0.96 16.74
CA SER A 23 -12.32 0.01 17.84
C SER A 23 -12.06 0.76 19.16
N ASP A 24 -11.80 0.04 20.23
CA ASP A 24 -11.35 0.62 21.50
C ASP A 24 -9.90 1.18 21.42
N VAL A 25 -9.13 0.77 20.40
CA VAL A 25 -7.70 1.09 20.24
C VAL A 25 -7.46 2.07 19.09
N LEU A 26 -8.08 1.83 17.93
CA LEU A 26 -7.80 2.55 16.68
C LEU A 26 -9.04 3.27 16.16
N SER A 27 -8.81 4.35 15.41
CA SER A 27 -9.80 4.94 14.51
C SER A 27 -9.24 4.99 13.10
N VAL A 28 -9.96 4.44 12.13
CA VAL A 28 -9.60 4.40 10.72
C VAL A 28 -10.61 5.17 9.91
N GLU A 29 -10.16 6.07 9.04
CA GLU A 29 -11.01 6.76 8.07
C GLU A 29 -10.62 6.34 6.66
N LEU A 30 -11.60 5.88 5.89
CA LEU A 30 -11.47 5.43 4.51
C LEU A 30 -12.20 6.38 3.58
N LEU A 31 -11.73 6.51 2.35
CA LEU A 31 -12.41 7.19 1.25
C LEU A 31 -12.87 6.17 0.22
N SER A 32 -14.06 6.35 -0.36
CA SER A 32 -14.46 5.58 -1.53
C SER A 32 -13.62 5.96 -2.76
N LEU A 33 -13.03 7.14 -2.83
CA LEU A 33 -12.04 7.49 -3.84
C LEU A 33 -10.75 6.69 -3.62
N GLY A 34 -10.41 5.83 -4.58
CA GLY A 34 -9.25 4.95 -4.51
C GLY A 34 -9.37 3.84 -3.46
N ALA A 35 -10.54 3.62 -2.83
CA ALA A 35 -10.67 2.81 -1.62
C ALA A 35 -9.52 3.11 -0.65
N ALA A 36 -9.26 4.40 -0.38
CA ALA A 36 -8.04 4.87 0.26
C ALA A 36 -8.17 4.90 1.79
N ILE A 37 -7.10 4.52 2.49
CA ILE A 37 -6.91 4.88 3.90
C ILE A 37 -6.59 6.38 3.94
N ARG A 38 -7.50 7.17 4.52
CA ARG A 38 -7.26 8.60 4.69
C ARG A 38 -6.53 8.90 6.00
N ASP A 39 -6.95 8.25 7.08
CA ASP A 39 -6.38 8.50 8.41
C ASP A 39 -6.39 7.22 9.24
N VAL A 40 -5.36 7.04 10.05
CA VAL A 40 -5.31 6.05 11.12
C VAL A 40 -4.83 6.76 12.37
N GLN A 41 -5.67 6.73 13.41
CA GLN A 41 -5.33 7.25 14.73
C GLN A 41 -4.94 6.07 15.63
N ALA A 42 -3.73 6.08 16.15
CA ALA A 42 -3.21 5.08 17.07
C ALA A 42 -2.75 5.73 18.40
N PRO A 43 -2.87 5.04 19.55
CA PRO A 43 -2.46 5.58 20.83
C PRO A 43 -0.93 5.72 20.92
N ASP A 44 -0.47 6.66 21.73
CA ASP A 44 0.90 6.71 22.25
C ASP A 44 1.02 5.89 23.57
N PRO A 45 2.21 5.75 24.16
CA PRO A 45 2.39 5.04 25.44
C PRO A 45 1.57 5.62 26.63
N ALA A 46 1.07 6.84 26.50
CA ALA A 46 0.17 7.45 27.49
C ALA A 46 -1.33 7.25 27.14
N GLY A 47 -1.63 6.48 26.07
CA GLY A 47 -3.00 6.21 25.60
C GLY A 47 -3.62 7.36 24.79
N ARG A 48 -2.86 8.39 24.41
CA ARG A 48 -3.38 9.52 23.62
C ARG A 48 -3.38 9.17 22.13
N PRO A 49 -4.53 9.26 21.44
CA PRO A 49 -4.59 9.00 20.00
C PRO A 49 -3.84 10.09 19.22
N GLY A 50 -3.22 9.68 18.13
CA GLY A 50 -2.57 10.58 17.18
C GLY A 50 -2.46 9.94 15.80
N PRO A 51 -2.42 10.74 14.72
CA PRO A 51 -2.32 10.23 13.37
C PRO A 51 -0.98 9.49 13.15
N VAL A 52 -1.05 8.35 12.47
CA VAL A 52 0.13 7.54 12.09
C VAL A 52 0.23 7.33 10.58
N HIS A 53 -0.63 8.03 9.82
CA HIS A 53 -0.69 8.01 8.38
C HIS A 53 -0.74 9.44 7.85
N LEU A 54 -0.04 9.73 6.74
CA LEU A 54 -0.13 11.04 6.07
C LEU A 54 -1.52 11.25 5.48
N ARG A 55 -2.01 12.47 5.54
CA ARG A 55 -3.31 12.83 4.99
C ARG A 55 -3.33 14.30 4.54
N PHE A 56 -4.14 14.59 3.53
CA PHE A 56 -4.55 15.96 3.25
C PHE A 56 -5.54 16.47 4.30
N GLY A 57 -5.55 17.78 4.50
CA GLY A 57 -6.51 18.44 5.40
C GLY A 57 -7.94 18.31 4.90
N ASP A 58 -8.15 18.53 3.60
CA ASP A 58 -9.45 18.45 2.93
C ASP A 58 -9.54 17.22 2.03
N VAL A 59 -10.69 16.52 2.04
CA VAL A 59 -10.93 15.36 1.17
C VAL A 59 -10.89 15.75 -0.31
N SER A 60 -11.28 16.98 -0.67
CA SER A 60 -11.21 17.45 -2.06
C SER A 60 -9.79 17.52 -2.63
N GLU A 61 -8.77 17.62 -1.78
CA GLU A 61 -7.37 17.62 -2.23
C GLU A 61 -6.95 16.25 -2.81
N TYR A 62 -7.63 15.17 -2.42
CA TYR A 62 -7.40 13.84 -3.00
C TYR A 62 -7.80 13.74 -4.47
N LEU A 63 -8.67 14.63 -4.97
CA LEU A 63 -9.05 14.74 -6.39
C LEU A 63 -7.94 15.37 -7.25
N ASP A 64 -7.02 16.14 -6.65
CA ASP A 64 -5.93 16.78 -7.38
C ASP A 64 -4.85 15.78 -7.74
N ARG A 65 -4.90 15.27 -8.96
CA ARG A 65 -3.97 14.27 -9.49
C ARG A 65 -2.52 14.75 -9.55
N SER A 66 -2.28 16.05 -9.58
CA SER A 66 -0.93 16.61 -9.63
C SER A 66 -0.25 16.66 -8.25
N ARG A 67 -1.04 16.64 -7.18
CA ARG A 67 -0.58 16.72 -5.79
C ARG A 67 -0.70 15.42 -5.03
N ASN A 68 -1.67 14.57 -5.42
CA ASN A 68 -1.92 13.31 -4.73
C ASN A 68 -0.97 12.21 -5.22
N PRO A 69 0.00 11.78 -4.37
CA PRO A 69 0.98 10.76 -4.72
C PRO A 69 0.44 9.34 -4.46
N HIS A 70 -0.81 9.02 -4.82
CA HIS A 70 -1.52 7.77 -4.49
C HIS A 70 -1.78 7.59 -2.98
N LEU A 71 -1.96 8.69 -2.24
CA LEU A 71 -1.99 8.74 -0.79
C LEU A 71 -3.02 7.80 -0.17
N GLY A 72 -2.55 6.71 0.47
CA GLY A 72 -3.34 5.69 1.13
C GLY A 72 -4.18 4.81 0.20
N ALA A 73 -4.10 5.01 -1.12
CA ALA A 73 -5.00 4.40 -2.08
C ALA A 73 -4.72 2.91 -2.33
N SER A 74 -5.77 2.18 -2.71
CA SER A 74 -5.68 0.88 -3.36
C SER A 74 -5.25 1.08 -4.80
N VAL A 75 -4.07 0.61 -5.17
CA VAL A 75 -3.52 0.74 -6.52
C VAL A 75 -3.70 -0.54 -7.33
N GLY A 76 -3.95 -0.38 -8.60
CA GLY A 76 -4.25 -1.43 -9.57
C GLY A 76 -4.65 -0.79 -10.92
N ARG A 77 -4.80 -1.60 -12.00
CA ARG A 77 -4.94 -3.05 -12.08
C ARG A 77 -3.63 -3.80 -11.72
N TYR A 78 -2.46 -3.14 -11.95
CA TYR A 78 -1.17 -3.70 -11.61
C TYR A 78 -0.37 -2.70 -10.76
N ALA A 79 -0.11 -3.06 -9.50
CA ALA A 79 0.72 -2.30 -8.58
C ALA A 79 2.17 -2.30 -9.03
N ASN A 80 2.87 -1.17 -8.85
CA ASN A 80 4.22 -0.91 -9.29
C ASN A 80 4.33 -0.85 -10.84
N ARG A 81 5.53 -1.06 -11.42
CA ARG A 81 5.82 -0.79 -12.82
C ARG A 81 5.67 -2.01 -13.72
N ILE A 82 5.23 -1.76 -14.97
CA ILE A 82 5.36 -2.65 -16.12
C ILE A 82 6.25 -1.95 -17.14
N ALA A 83 7.39 -2.55 -17.46
CA ALA A 83 8.40 -2.00 -18.36
C ALA A 83 7.86 -1.79 -19.78
N GLY A 84 8.21 -0.64 -20.39
CA GLY A 84 7.76 -0.29 -21.73
C GLY A 84 6.25 -0.16 -21.89
N ALA A 85 5.47 -0.15 -20.80
CA ALA A 85 4.02 -0.18 -20.81
C ALA A 85 3.45 -1.30 -21.73
N THR A 86 4.08 -2.48 -21.70
CA THR A 86 3.69 -3.63 -22.51
C THR A 86 4.03 -4.93 -21.81
N PHE A 87 3.26 -6.00 -22.12
CA PHE A 87 3.57 -7.34 -21.62
C PHE A 87 2.99 -8.43 -22.55
N PRO A 88 3.61 -9.64 -22.62
CA PRO A 88 3.11 -10.74 -23.41
C PRO A 88 1.92 -11.43 -22.72
N LEU A 89 0.84 -11.68 -23.50
CA LEU A 89 -0.31 -12.46 -23.04
C LEU A 89 -0.83 -13.31 -24.21
N ASP A 90 -0.87 -14.63 -24.06
CA ASP A 90 -1.37 -15.59 -25.05
C ASP A 90 -0.76 -15.40 -26.46
N GLY A 91 0.58 -15.15 -26.49
CA GLY A 91 1.34 -15.00 -27.74
C GLY A 91 1.16 -13.66 -28.46
N ARG A 92 0.58 -12.67 -27.78
CA ARG A 92 0.44 -11.28 -28.29
C ARG A 92 0.99 -10.32 -27.24
N ASP A 93 1.56 -9.20 -27.69
CA ASP A 93 1.92 -8.10 -26.82
C ASP A 93 0.67 -7.27 -26.52
N VAL A 94 0.41 -7.02 -25.25
CA VAL A 94 -0.63 -6.12 -24.75
C VAL A 94 0.02 -4.76 -24.52
N GLU A 95 -0.51 -3.73 -25.20
CA GLU A 95 -0.05 -2.36 -25.03
C GLU A 95 -0.88 -1.64 -23.96
N LEU A 96 -0.20 -1.02 -23.00
CA LEU A 96 -0.79 -0.28 -21.89
C LEU A 96 -0.61 1.22 -22.07
N VAL A 97 -1.36 2.01 -21.29
CA VAL A 97 -1.19 3.46 -21.25
C VAL A 97 -0.02 3.81 -20.33
N ALA A 98 1.06 4.35 -20.90
CA ALA A 98 2.21 4.80 -20.15
C ALA A 98 1.91 6.06 -19.33
N ASN A 99 2.42 6.14 -18.08
CA ASN A 99 2.27 7.29 -17.19
C ASN A 99 3.54 7.59 -16.36
N ASN A 100 4.61 6.78 -16.55
CA ASN A 100 5.88 6.96 -15.86
C ASN A 100 7.05 6.82 -16.87
N GLY A 101 7.30 7.88 -17.63
CA GLY A 101 8.17 7.82 -18.79
C GLY A 101 7.60 6.88 -19.86
N ALA A 102 8.39 5.87 -20.27
CA ALA A 102 7.93 4.83 -21.20
C ALA A 102 7.16 3.70 -20.50
N ASN A 103 7.12 3.68 -19.17
CA ASN A 103 6.56 2.58 -18.38
C ASN A 103 5.13 2.89 -17.92
N GLN A 104 4.39 1.87 -17.55
CA GLN A 104 3.18 2.04 -16.77
C GLN A 104 3.49 1.85 -15.29
N LEU A 105 2.93 2.73 -14.44
CA LEU A 105 3.02 2.69 -12.99
C LEU A 105 1.60 2.65 -12.39
N HIS A 106 1.37 1.78 -11.42
CA HIS A 106 0.15 1.69 -10.61
C HIS A 106 -1.16 1.61 -11.41
N GLY A 107 -1.12 0.90 -12.56
CA GLY A 107 -2.30 0.69 -13.39
C GLY A 107 -2.64 1.83 -14.37
N GLY A 108 -1.72 2.80 -14.52
CA GLY A 108 -1.84 3.86 -15.52
C GLY A 108 -2.40 5.20 -15.00
N PRO A 109 -2.57 6.20 -15.88
CA PRO A 109 -2.94 7.56 -15.49
C PRO A 109 -4.35 7.66 -14.86
N ASP A 110 -5.22 6.69 -15.08
CA ASP A 110 -6.55 6.59 -14.48
C ASP A 110 -6.73 5.22 -13.81
N GLY A 111 -5.76 4.84 -12.98
CA GLY A 111 -5.74 3.59 -12.21
C GLY A 111 -6.82 3.53 -11.12
N PHE A 112 -6.81 2.47 -10.35
CA PHE A 112 -7.80 2.20 -9.30
C PHE A 112 -7.81 3.26 -8.20
N ASP A 113 -6.68 3.87 -7.93
CA ASP A 113 -6.48 4.97 -6.98
C ASP A 113 -7.20 6.27 -7.36
N ARG A 114 -7.57 6.42 -8.65
CA ARG A 114 -8.23 7.62 -9.20
C ARG A 114 -9.74 7.47 -9.35
N ARG A 115 -10.28 6.33 -9.00
CA ARG A 115 -11.69 5.97 -9.17
C ARG A 115 -12.46 6.01 -7.87
N VAL A 116 -13.72 6.39 -7.93
CA VAL A 116 -14.66 6.21 -6.82
C VAL A 116 -15.14 4.77 -6.85
N TRP A 117 -14.93 4.05 -5.75
CA TRP A 117 -15.40 2.69 -5.53
C TRP A 117 -16.79 2.71 -4.89
N ASP A 118 -17.62 1.75 -5.23
CA ASP A 118 -18.92 1.57 -4.58
C ASP A 118 -18.71 1.03 -3.16
N VAL A 119 -19.25 1.68 -2.14
CA VAL A 119 -19.34 1.11 -0.78
C VAL A 119 -20.48 0.10 -0.78
N LEU A 120 -20.15 -1.20 -0.82
CA LEU A 120 -21.13 -2.28 -0.86
C LEU A 120 -21.70 -2.61 0.51
N ASP A 121 -20.86 -2.55 1.54
CA ASP A 121 -21.21 -2.92 2.90
C ASP A 121 -20.35 -2.18 3.92
N ALA A 122 -20.93 -1.88 5.08
CA ALA A 122 -20.25 -1.24 6.19
C ALA A 122 -20.92 -1.69 7.51
N GLN A 123 -20.35 -2.72 8.14
CA GLN A 123 -20.90 -3.36 9.32
C GLN A 123 -20.01 -3.17 10.55
N GLY A 124 -20.56 -2.57 11.62
CA GLY A 124 -19.89 -2.46 12.91
C GLY A 124 -19.91 -3.79 13.68
N SER A 125 -18.87 -4.01 14.46
CA SER A 125 -18.76 -5.08 15.46
C SER A 125 -18.51 -4.50 16.85
N ASP A 126 -18.46 -5.33 17.87
CA ASP A 126 -18.17 -4.90 19.26
C ASP A 126 -16.77 -4.33 19.40
N ASP A 127 -15.80 -4.77 18.57
CA ASP A 127 -14.39 -4.41 18.61
C ASP A 127 -13.89 -3.80 17.31
N GLY A 128 -14.75 -3.17 16.51
CA GLY A 128 -14.36 -2.54 15.26
C GLY A 128 -15.43 -2.54 14.18
N GLY A 129 -15.14 -3.17 13.03
CA GLY A 129 -16.08 -3.30 11.92
C GLY A 129 -15.42 -3.63 10.60
N THR A 130 -16.23 -3.90 9.59
CA THR A 130 -15.82 -4.28 8.24
C THR A 130 -16.44 -3.35 7.22
N VAL A 131 -15.65 -2.93 6.23
CA VAL A 131 -16.06 -2.12 5.08
C VAL A 131 -15.67 -2.85 3.81
N VAL A 132 -16.62 -3.01 2.89
CA VAL A 132 -16.41 -3.64 1.59
C VAL A 132 -16.63 -2.61 0.50
N LEU A 133 -15.59 -2.37 -0.31
CA LEU A 133 -15.64 -1.49 -1.47
C LEU A 133 -15.42 -2.31 -2.75
N ARG A 134 -16.09 -1.90 -3.84
CA ARG A 134 -16.00 -2.56 -5.14
C ARG A 134 -15.69 -1.59 -6.26
N LEU A 135 -14.87 -2.03 -7.19
CA LEU A 135 -14.61 -1.35 -8.46
C LEU A 135 -14.82 -2.31 -9.63
N VAL A 136 -15.46 -1.84 -10.71
CA VAL A 136 -15.51 -2.52 -11.99
C VAL A 136 -14.59 -1.78 -12.97
N SER A 137 -13.56 -2.47 -13.45
CA SER A 137 -12.62 -1.99 -14.47
C SER A 137 -12.96 -2.69 -15.78
N ALA A 138 -13.44 -1.93 -16.77
CA ALA A 138 -13.92 -2.47 -18.04
C ALA A 138 -12.79 -3.12 -18.86
N ASP A 139 -13.16 -3.96 -19.83
CA ASP A 139 -12.23 -4.44 -20.86
C ASP A 139 -11.56 -3.27 -21.59
N GLY A 140 -10.24 -3.32 -21.76
CA GLY A 140 -9.45 -2.26 -22.38
C GLY A 140 -9.11 -1.07 -21.46
N ASP A 141 -9.56 -1.09 -20.20
CA ASP A 141 -9.24 -0.03 -19.24
C ASP A 141 -7.71 0.09 -19.03
N GLN A 142 -7.15 1.27 -19.28
CA GLN A 142 -5.71 1.56 -19.29
C GLN A 142 -4.87 0.63 -20.22
N GLY A 143 -5.52 -0.03 -21.17
CA GLY A 143 -4.94 -1.02 -22.10
C GLY A 143 -5.05 -2.47 -21.62
N PHE A 144 -5.45 -2.73 -20.39
CA PHE A 144 -5.57 -4.10 -19.86
C PHE A 144 -6.77 -4.84 -20.46
N PRO A 145 -6.60 -6.10 -20.94
CA PRO A 145 -7.70 -6.91 -21.45
C PRO A 145 -8.60 -7.44 -20.32
N GLY A 146 -9.84 -7.73 -20.68
CA GLY A 146 -10.87 -8.30 -19.82
C GLY A 146 -11.46 -7.29 -18.82
N GLN A 147 -12.74 -7.48 -18.50
CA GLN A 147 -13.35 -6.78 -17.39
C GLN A 147 -12.85 -7.41 -16.06
N VAL A 148 -12.43 -6.56 -15.13
CA VAL A 148 -12.08 -7.00 -13.77
C VAL A 148 -13.09 -6.40 -12.79
N VAL A 149 -13.63 -7.26 -11.91
CA VAL A 149 -14.38 -6.83 -10.73
C VAL A 149 -13.45 -7.02 -9.53
N ALA A 150 -13.03 -5.91 -8.93
CA ALA A 150 -12.17 -5.90 -7.76
C ALA A 150 -12.94 -5.49 -6.51
N THR A 151 -12.63 -6.11 -5.38
CA THR A 151 -13.10 -5.71 -4.05
C THR A 151 -11.93 -5.43 -3.12
N ALA A 152 -12.10 -4.42 -2.27
CA ALA A 152 -11.23 -4.11 -1.15
C ALA A 152 -12.06 -4.22 0.13
N THR A 153 -11.67 -5.13 1.02
CA THR A 153 -12.30 -5.31 2.33
C THR A 153 -11.34 -4.82 3.40
N TYR A 154 -11.79 -3.85 4.19
CA TYR A 154 -11.07 -3.33 5.35
C TYR A 154 -11.77 -3.83 6.61
N GLU A 155 -11.06 -4.59 7.42
CA GLU A 155 -11.53 -5.10 8.71
C GLU A 155 -10.68 -4.51 9.83
N LEU A 156 -11.32 -3.77 10.73
CA LEU A 156 -10.70 -3.29 11.96
C LEU A 156 -11.16 -4.17 13.12
N SER A 157 -10.19 -4.75 13.84
CA SER A 157 -10.44 -5.50 15.07
C SER A 157 -9.35 -5.18 16.10
N GLY A 158 -9.73 -4.54 17.20
CA GLY A 158 -8.82 -4.11 18.26
C GLY A 158 -7.70 -3.20 17.72
N ASP A 159 -6.47 -3.70 17.79
CA ASP A 159 -5.24 -3.02 17.38
C ASP A 159 -4.81 -3.33 15.92
N THR A 160 -5.64 -4.05 15.17
CA THR A 160 -5.28 -4.59 13.87
C THR A 160 -6.24 -4.13 12.76
N LEU A 161 -5.69 -3.56 11.69
CA LEU A 161 -6.38 -3.27 10.44
C LEU A 161 -5.96 -4.32 9.39
N THR A 162 -6.91 -5.13 8.94
CA THR A 162 -6.70 -6.11 7.86
C THR A 162 -7.28 -5.57 6.56
N ILE A 163 -6.50 -5.67 5.48
CA ILE A 163 -6.89 -5.30 4.13
C ILE A 163 -6.89 -6.58 3.29
N THR A 164 -8.04 -6.93 2.72
CA THR A 164 -8.17 -8.07 1.82
C THR A 164 -8.60 -7.57 0.45
N TYR A 165 -7.85 -7.92 -0.58
CA TYR A 165 -8.25 -7.72 -1.97
C TYR A 165 -8.70 -9.03 -2.56
N ALA A 166 -9.77 -8.97 -3.36
CA ALA A 166 -10.17 -10.05 -4.25
C ALA A 166 -10.52 -9.50 -5.62
N ALA A 167 -10.27 -10.27 -6.68
CA ALA A 167 -10.68 -9.88 -8.03
C ALA A 167 -10.98 -11.09 -8.90
N THR A 168 -11.95 -10.89 -9.81
CA THR A 168 -12.31 -11.85 -10.87
C THR A 168 -12.29 -11.17 -12.22
N THR A 169 -12.17 -11.96 -13.29
CA THR A 169 -12.13 -11.46 -14.68
C THR A 169 -13.00 -12.31 -15.62
N ASP A 170 -13.43 -11.72 -16.72
CA ASP A 170 -14.14 -12.41 -17.81
C ASP A 170 -13.24 -12.82 -18.99
N ALA A 171 -11.98 -12.33 -19.03
CA ALA A 171 -10.96 -12.73 -20.00
C ALA A 171 -9.56 -12.77 -19.35
N PRO A 172 -8.57 -13.49 -19.92
CA PRO A 172 -7.21 -13.51 -19.40
C PRO A 172 -6.62 -12.11 -19.27
N THR A 173 -6.05 -11.80 -18.12
CA THR A 173 -5.46 -10.50 -17.79
C THR A 173 -4.34 -10.66 -16.76
N VAL A 174 -3.80 -9.54 -16.26
CA VAL A 174 -2.87 -9.50 -15.12
C VAL A 174 -3.44 -8.64 -13.99
N VAL A 175 -3.26 -9.09 -12.75
CA VAL A 175 -3.73 -8.39 -11.56
C VAL A 175 -2.65 -8.44 -10.48
N ASN A 176 -2.39 -7.29 -9.87
CA ASN A 176 -1.55 -7.12 -8.69
C ASN A 176 -2.07 -5.90 -7.93
N LEU A 177 -2.68 -6.10 -6.76
CA LEU A 177 -3.29 -5.03 -5.97
C LEU A 177 -2.52 -4.83 -4.68
N THR A 178 -2.36 -3.58 -4.28
CA THR A 178 -1.76 -3.21 -2.99
C THR A 178 -2.37 -1.93 -2.44
N ASN A 179 -2.12 -1.63 -1.16
CA ASN A 179 -2.43 -0.34 -0.55
C ASN A 179 -1.16 0.52 -0.45
N HIS A 180 -1.23 1.74 -0.95
CA HIS A 180 -0.13 2.71 -0.93
C HIS A 180 -0.20 3.60 0.32
N GLY A 181 -0.21 2.97 1.50
CA GLY A 181 -0.21 3.68 2.79
C GLY A 181 1.10 4.43 3.02
N TYR A 182 1.01 5.66 3.51
CA TYR A 182 2.14 6.53 3.84
C TYR A 182 2.26 6.66 5.35
N TRP A 183 3.09 5.83 5.96
CA TRP A 183 3.18 5.68 7.42
C TRP A 183 4.22 6.63 8.02
N ASN A 184 3.80 7.38 9.04
CA ASN A 184 4.66 8.17 9.90
C ASN A 184 4.12 8.08 11.33
N LEU A 185 4.86 7.43 12.21
CA LEU A 185 4.42 7.14 13.57
C LEU A 185 4.62 8.32 14.54
N ASP A 186 5.17 9.44 14.06
CA ASP A 186 5.43 10.65 14.83
C ASP A 186 4.46 11.78 14.44
N PRO A 187 3.29 11.87 15.07
CA PRO A 187 2.39 12.99 14.82
C PRO A 187 3.04 14.28 15.32
N ALA A 188 3.04 15.30 14.48
CA ALA A 188 3.52 16.61 14.88
C ALA A 188 2.57 17.30 15.83
N ALA A 189 3.10 17.93 16.87
CA ALA A 189 2.30 18.67 17.84
C ALA A 189 1.69 19.96 17.27
N ASP A 190 2.30 20.52 16.23
CA ASP A 190 1.89 21.78 15.56
C ASP A 190 1.22 21.58 14.20
N GLY A 191 0.95 20.31 13.81
CA GLY A 191 0.37 19.94 12.51
C GLY A 191 1.37 19.87 11.36
N THR A 192 2.68 20.09 11.61
CA THR A 192 3.72 19.81 10.63
C THR A 192 3.94 18.31 10.52
N VAL A 193 4.42 17.82 9.38
CA VAL A 193 4.81 16.42 9.19
C VAL A 193 6.32 16.32 9.41
N PRO A 194 6.80 15.60 10.45
CA PRO A 194 8.23 15.35 10.62
C PRO A 194 8.74 14.35 9.57
N THR A 195 10.06 14.31 9.33
CA THR A 195 10.67 13.25 8.53
C THR A 195 10.75 11.94 9.31
N VAL A 196 10.82 10.81 8.59
CA VAL A 196 10.93 9.46 9.21
C VAL A 196 12.36 9.04 9.52
N GLU A 197 13.32 9.96 9.49
CA GLU A 197 14.74 9.67 9.71
C GLU A 197 15.03 8.96 11.03
N ARG A 198 14.24 9.27 12.08
CA ARG A 198 14.37 8.66 13.42
C ARG A 198 13.47 7.42 13.62
N HIS A 199 12.74 7.00 12.59
CA HIS A 199 12.08 5.70 12.63
C HIS A 199 13.11 4.57 12.46
N ARG A 200 12.80 3.41 13.04
CA ARG A 200 13.51 2.16 12.78
C ARG A 200 12.66 1.27 11.90
N LEU A 201 13.27 0.73 10.86
CA LEU A 201 12.62 -0.23 9.98
C LEU A 201 13.39 -1.55 10.02
N GLN A 202 12.67 -2.64 10.26
CA GLN A 202 13.11 -4.01 10.04
C GLN A 202 12.29 -4.58 8.87
N LEU A 203 12.97 -5.22 7.93
CA LEU A 203 12.34 -6.05 6.90
C LEU A 203 12.78 -7.50 7.07
N ASP A 204 11.80 -8.40 7.17
CA ASP A 204 12.09 -9.84 7.21
C ASP A 204 12.27 -10.33 5.76
N ALA A 205 13.43 -10.00 5.19
CA ALA A 205 13.76 -10.25 3.79
C ALA A 205 15.27 -10.46 3.62
N ALA A 206 15.68 -11.61 3.12
CA ALA A 206 17.08 -11.91 2.82
C ALA A 206 17.50 -11.41 1.42
N ARG A 207 16.55 -11.12 0.53
CA ARG A 207 16.81 -10.70 -0.85
C ARG A 207 15.96 -9.49 -1.24
N TYR A 208 16.47 -8.71 -2.20
CA TYR A 208 15.75 -7.60 -2.81
C TYR A 208 15.91 -7.63 -4.33
N LEU A 209 15.09 -6.87 -5.03
CA LEU A 209 15.10 -6.75 -6.48
C LEU A 209 15.80 -5.44 -6.88
N PRO A 210 17.03 -5.49 -7.46
CA PRO A 210 17.71 -4.32 -7.96
C PRO A 210 16.97 -3.68 -9.14
N VAL A 211 16.95 -2.36 -9.18
CA VAL A 211 16.28 -1.59 -10.23
C VAL A 211 17.23 -0.59 -10.89
N ASP A 212 16.90 -0.18 -12.11
CA ASP A 212 17.58 0.93 -12.81
C ASP A 212 17.05 2.31 -12.36
N GLY A 213 17.57 3.37 -12.97
CA GLY A 213 17.13 4.74 -12.69
C GLY A 213 15.68 5.06 -13.06
N ALA A 214 14.99 4.18 -13.78
CA ALA A 214 13.56 4.26 -14.08
C ALA A 214 12.71 3.38 -13.13
N GLY A 215 13.35 2.70 -12.17
CA GLY A 215 12.68 1.79 -11.23
C GLY A 215 12.28 0.44 -11.84
N ILE A 216 12.90 0.06 -12.97
CA ILE A 216 12.66 -1.22 -13.64
C ILE A 216 13.67 -2.25 -13.14
N PRO A 217 13.25 -3.50 -12.82
CA PRO A 217 14.16 -4.56 -12.41
C PRO A 217 15.25 -4.86 -13.44
N THR A 218 16.52 -4.87 -12.99
CA THR A 218 17.69 -5.10 -13.86
C THR A 218 18.20 -6.53 -13.88
N GLY A 219 17.71 -7.37 -12.97
CA GLY A 219 18.13 -8.77 -12.81
C GLY A 219 17.20 -9.54 -11.89
N GLY A 220 17.63 -10.70 -11.44
CA GLY A 220 16.95 -11.48 -10.41
C GLY A 220 17.17 -10.89 -9.01
N LEU A 221 16.57 -11.56 -8.03
CA LEU A 221 16.76 -11.25 -6.61
C LEU A 221 18.23 -11.36 -6.18
N VAL A 222 18.69 -10.42 -5.38
CA VAL A 222 20.06 -10.32 -4.86
C VAL A 222 20.01 -10.32 -3.33
N GLU A 223 20.98 -11.03 -2.71
CA GLU A 223 21.13 -11.09 -1.25
C GLU A 223 21.39 -9.69 -0.67
N VAL A 224 20.74 -9.40 0.46
CA VAL A 224 20.95 -8.14 1.18
C VAL A 224 22.23 -8.14 2.01
N ASP A 225 22.76 -9.32 2.35
CA ASP A 225 23.90 -9.49 3.25
C ASP A 225 25.12 -8.68 2.82
N GLY A 226 25.68 -7.90 3.76
CA GLY A 226 26.84 -7.05 3.49
C GLY A 226 26.55 -5.84 2.60
N THR A 227 25.28 -5.53 2.29
CA THR A 227 24.87 -4.37 1.51
C THR A 227 24.12 -3.33 2.36
N PRO A 228 23.97 -2.08 1.90
CA PRO A 228 23.12 -1.09 2.56
C PRO A 228 21.61 -1.45 2.59
N PHE A 229 21.21 -2.49 1.85
CA PHE A 229 19.82 -2.99 1.81
C PHE A 229 19.53 -4.01 2.91
N ASP A 230 20.50 -4.34 3.77
CA ASP A 230 20.29 -5.26 4.90
C ASP A 230 19.55 -4.59 6.05
N LEU A 231 18.23 -4.75 6.06
CA LEU A 231 17.32 -4.21 7.08
C LEU A 231 16.83 -5.30 8.06
N ARG A 232 17.40 -6.51 8.04
CA ARG A 232 16.92 -7.68 8.81
C ARG A 232 16.99 -7.50 10.32
N VAL A 233 17.91 -6.66 10.81
CA VAL A 233 18.10 -6.43 12.27
C VAL A 233 17.43 -5.14 12.78
N GLY A 234 16.67 -4.46 11.92
CA GLY A 234 16.07 -3.17 12.22
C GLY A 234 17.12 -2.05 12.32
N VAL A 235 17.03 -1.07 11.45
CA VAL A 235 17.96 0.06 11.35
C VAL A 235 17.23 1.38 11.47
N GLU A 236 17.92 2.41 11.95
CA GLU A 236 17.43 3.80 11.88
C GLU A 236 17.45 4.28 10.44
N LEU A 237 16.33 4.85 9.95
CA LEU A 237 16.14 5.16 8.54
C LEU A 237 17.05 6.28 8.04
N GLY A 238 17.34 7.31 8.85
CA GLY A 238 18.19 8.42 8.40
C GLY A 238 19.54 7.97 7.85
N PRO A 239 20.37 7.28 8.64
CA PRO A 239 21.63 6.72 8.14
C PRO A 239 21.46 5.70 7.00
N ALA A 240 20.41 4.86 7.06
CA ALA A 240 20.18 3.85 6.04
C ALA A 240 19.82 4.47 4.68
N MET A 241 18.97 5.50 4.64
CA MET A 241 18.63 6.24 3.43
C MET A 241 19.85 6.90 2.78
N VAL A 242 20.74 7.46 3.60
CA VAL A 242 22.01 8.01 3.09
C VAL A 242 22.88 6.90 2.47
N ALA A 243 22.97 5.74 3.11
CA ALA A 243 23.80 4.62 2.67
C ALA A 243 23.34 4.03 1.33
N VAL A 244 22.05 4.08 1.01
CA VAL A 244 21.51 3.63 -0.29
C VAL A 244 21.46 4.74 -1.35
N GLY A 245 21.94 5.94 -1.02
CA GLY A 245 22.07 7.04 -1.98
C GLY A 245 20.86 7.99 -2.04
N GLY A 246 20.01 8.05 -1.01
CA GLY A 246 18.94 9.05 -0.90
C GLY A 246 17.55 8.48 -0.66
N GLY A 247 17.47 7.26 -0.14
CA GLY A 247 16.23 6.61 0.26
C GLY A 247 15.90 5.34 -0.53
N PHE A 248 14.96 4.58 0.02
CA PHE A 248 14.52 3.32 -0.58
C PHE A 248 13.41 3.56 -1.58
N ASP A 249 13.40 2.81 -2.66
CA ASP A 249 12.29 2.57 -3.59
C ASP A 249 12.53 1.19 -4.24
N HIS A 250 12.51 0.14 -3.43
CA HIS A 250 12.92 -1.21 -3.82
C HIS A 250 11.95 -2.26 -3.27
N CYS A 251 11.76 -3.34 -4.04
CA CYS A 251 10.97 -4.48 -3.63
C CYS A 251 11.85 -5.55 -2.99
N PHE A 252 11.46 -6.00 -1.81
CA PHE A 252 12.12 -7.05 -1.02
C PHE A 252 11.30 -8.32 -1.05
N GLU A 253 11.96 -9.48 -1.10
CA GLU A 253 11.30 -10.78 -0.98
C GLU A 253 11.01 -11.09 0.49
N ILE A 254 9.74 -11.36 0.80
CA ILE A 254 9.31 -11.65 2.17
C ILE A 254 9.64 -13.10 2.52
N ASP A 255 10.46 -13.29 3.55
CA ASP A 255 10.85 -14.60 4.10
C ASP A 255 10.67 -14.71 5.63
N GLY A 256 9.95 -13.76 6.22
CA GLY A 256 9.69 -13.69 7.65
C GLY A 256 8.86 -14.86 8.21
N PRO A 257 8.76 -14.92 9.54
CA PRO A 257 8.09 -16.01 10.23
C PRO A 257 6.57 -16.03 9.94
N ASP A 258 6.05 -17.26 9.85
CA ASP A 258 4.62 -17.50 9.67
C ASP A 258 3.82 -17.06 10.90
N LEU A 259 2.71 -16.37 10.64
CA LEU A 259 1.66 -16.04 11.61
C LEU A 259 0.35 -16.71 11.17
N ARG A 260 -0.23 -17.54 12.01
CA ARG A 260 -1.58 -18.04 11.78
C ARG A 260 -2.60 -16.97 12.20
N SER A 261 -3.50 -16.63 11.30
CA SER A 261 -4.55 -15.66 11.50
C SER A 261 -5.92 -16.22 11.10
N PRO A 262 -7.03 -15.57 11.45
CA PRO A 262 -8.37 -15.96 10.98
C PRO A 262 -8.51 -16.00 9.46
N VAL A 263 -7.72 -15.21 8.75
CA VAL A 263 -7.73 -15.13 7.27
C VAL A 263 -6.70 -16.07 6.60
N GLY A 264 -5.98 -16.89 7.37
CA GLY A 264 -5.00 -17.85 6.85
C GLY A 264 -3.61 -17.68 7.46
N THR A 265 -2.61 -18.27 6.82
CA THR A 265 -1.19 -18.08 7.22
C THR A 265 -0.63 -16.86 6.54
N LEU A 266 -0.20 -15.88 7.32
CA LEU A 266 0.51 -14.68 6.87
C LEU A 266 1.97 -14.76 7.30
N ARG A 267 2.86 -14.07 6.59
CA ARG A 267 4.27 -13.89 6.98
C ARG A 267 4.50 -12.46 7.43
N ARG A 268 5.35 -12.27 8.44
CA ARG A 268 5.77 -10.93 8.79
C ARG A 268 6.69 -10.40 7.70
N ALA A 269 6.34 -9.24 7.15
CA ALA A 269 7.12 -8.53 6.14
C ALA A 269 7.99 -7.45 6.77
N ALA A 270 7.43 -6.70 7.73
CA ALA A 270 8.09 -5.53 8.30
C ALA A 270 7.69 -5.24 9.74
N VAL A 271 8.60 -4.55 10.43
CA VAL A 271 8.33 -3.81 11.68
C VAL A 271 8.84 -2.39 11.52
N LEU A 272 7.93 -1.42 11.61
CA LEU A 272 8.23 0.01 11.66
C LEU A 272 8.03 0.51 13.09
N SER A 273 8.99 1.21 13.67
CA SER A 273 8.86 1.80 15.00
C SER A 273 9.44 3.20 15.03
N SER A 274 8.89 4.05 15.90
CA SER A 274 9.42 5.38 16.16
C SER A 274 10.16 5.43 17.49
N LEU A 275 11.36 5.99 17.44
CA LEU A 275 12.17 6.24 18.65
C LEU A 275 11.63 7.44 19.46
N ASP A 276 10.85 8.32 18.84
CA ASP A 276 10.35 9.55 19.46
C ASP A 276 8.95 9.37 20.08
N SER A 277 8.01 8.75 19.36
CA SER A 277 6.65 8.52 19.85
C SER A 277 6.49 7.22 20.65
N GLY A 278 7.43 6.28 20.53
CA GLY A 278 7.30 4.94 21.11
C GLY A 278 6.19 4.08 20.49
N ARG A 279 5.67 4.48 19.31
CA ARG A 279 4.72 3.68 18.53
C ARG A 279 5.44 2.70 17.63
N TRP A 280 4.77 1.60 17.32
CA TRP A 280 5.22 0.65 16.31
C TRP A 280 4.05 0.12 15.48
N MET A 281 4.36 -0.36 14.28
CA MET A 281 3.46 -1.06 13.37
C MET A 281 4.17 -2.29 12.84
N THR A 282 3.47 -3.44 12.80
CA THR A 282 3.92 -4.62 12.08
C THR A 282 3.07 -4.84 10.83
N VAL A 283 3.71 -5.33 9.78
CA VAL A 283 3.07 -5.70 8.51
C VAL A 283 3.17 -7.21 8.33
N HIS A 284 2.03 -7.88 8.20
CA HIS A 284 1.95 -9.30 7.89
C HIS A 284 1.14 -9.50 6.61
N THR A 285 1.54 -10.44 5.75
CA THR A 285 0.89 -10.63 4.46
C THR A 285 1.08 -12.04 3.92
N ASP A 286 0.22 -12.45 3.00
CA ASP A 286 0.39 -13.66 2.15
C ASP A 286 1.18 -13.38 0.87
N GLN A 287 1.50 -12.10 0.60
CA GLN A 287 2.24 -11.71 -0.59
C GLN A 287 3.71 -12.09 -0.53
N ILE A 288 4.33 -12.17 -1.72
CA ILE A 288 5.74 -12.61 -1.87
C ILE A 288 6.73 -11.46 -1.72
N GLY A 289 6.30 -10.22 -1.95
CA GLY A 289 7.16 -9.03 -1.92
C GLY A 289 6.56 -7.89 -1.11
N VAL A 290 7.45 -7.02 -0.62
CA VAL A 290 7.12 -5.73 -0.04
C VAL A 290 7.95 -4.64 -0.70
N GLN A 291 7.28 -3.69 -1.35
CA GLN A 291 7.94 -2.46 -1.80
C GLN A 291 8.15 -1.55 -0.60
N CYS A 292 9.40 -1.20 -0.34
CA CYS A 292 9.78 -0.20 0.65
C CYS A 292 10.09 1.11 -0.06
N TYR A 293 9.27 2.14 0.20
CA TYR A 293 9.45 3.48 -0.34
C TYR A 293 9.50 4.50 0.80
N THR A 294 10.55 5.29 0.86
CA THR A 294 10.80 6.23 1.96
C THR A 294 10.42 7.68 1.62
N GLY A 295 9.42 7.87 0.78
CA GLY A 295 8.89 9.20 0.48
C GLY A 295 9.86 10.10 -0.30
N ASN A 296 10.76 9.53 -1.14
CA ASN A 296 11.82 10.25 -1.86
C ASN A 296 11.26 11.30 -2.83
N GLY A 297 10.07 11.06 -3.39
CA GLY A 297 9.38 11.95 -4.34
C GLY A 297 8.27 12.78 -3.72
N LEU A 298 8.09 12.76 -2.40
CA LEU A 298 7.10 13.61 -1.74
C LEU A 298 7.45 15.09 -1.94
N HIS A 299 6.41 15.92 -2.03
CA HIS A 299 6.48 17.36 -2.22
C HIS A 299 5.29 18.04 -1.53
N ASP A 300 5.29 19.36 -1.47
CA ASP A 300 4.25 20.14 -0.79
C ASP A 300 2.83 19.54 -0.95
N PRO A 301 2.09 19.31 0.17
CA PRO A 301 2.37 19.77 1.53
C PRO A 301 3.23 18.82 2.39
N PHE A 302 3.70 17.71 1.84
CA PHE A 302 4.48 16.72 2.58
C PHE A 302 5.98 16.91 2.34
N PRO A 303 6.82 16.84 3.37
CA PRO A 303 8.27 16.91 3.18
C PRO A 303 8.79 15.64 2.50
N VAL A 304 9.88 15.76 1.76
CA VAL A 304 10.68 14.61 1.33
C VAL A 304 11.05 13.78 2.56
N HIS A 305 10.92 12.45 2.46
CA HIS A 305 11.08 11.53 3.59
C HIS A 305 10.10 11.76 4.76
N GLY A 306 8.92 12.30 4.47
CA GLY A 306 7.87 12.47 5.47
C GLY A 306 7.15 11.18 5.85
N SER A 307 7.45 10.06 5.20
CA SER A 307 6.78 8.78 5.44
C SER A 307 7.55 7.58 4.90
N VAL A 308 7.09 6.40 5.31
CA VAL A 308 7.46 5.10 4.72
C VAL A 308 6.20 4.45 4.14
N SER A 309 6.25 4.00 2.88
CA SER A 309 5.26 3.09 2.31
C SER A 309 5.81 1.66 2.33
N LEU A 310 4.96 0.71 2.73
CA LEU A 310 5.27 -0.72 2.79
C LEU A 310 4.16 -1.45 2.02
N GLU A 311 4.35 -1.55 0.71
CA GLU A 311 3.33 -2.05 -0.21
C GLU A 311 3.56 -3.55 -0.44
N THR A 312 2.68 -4.37 0.12
CA THR A 312 2.73 -5.82 -0.04
C THR A 312 2.12 -6.22 -1.39
N GLN A 313 2.90 -6.90 -2.24
CA GLN A 313 2.56 -7.07 -3.65
C GLN A 313 3.35 -8.20 -4.31
N LEU A 314 3.06 -8.50 -5.57
CA LEU A 314 3.96 -9.22 -6.47
C LEU A 314 5.19 -8.35 -6.80
N PHE A 315 6.25 -8.95 -7.32
CA PHE A 315 7.41 -8.18 -7.76
C PHE A 315 7.05 -7.24 -8.92
N PRO A 316 7.69 -6.04 -9.00
CA PRO A 316 7.58 -5.18 -10.17
C PRO A 316 7.90 -5.92 -11.46
N ASP A 317 7.19 -5.57 -12.54
CA ASP A 317 7.39 -6.09 -13.89
C ASP A 317 7.22 -7.63 -14.05
N THR A 318 6.57 -8.30 -13.09
CA THR A 318 6.31 -9.75 -13.16
C THR A 318 5.66 -10.19 -14.48
N PRO A 319 4.74 -9.44 -15.14
CA PRO A 319 4.19 -9.84 -16.43
C PRO A 319 5.24 -10.04 -17.54
N ASN A 320 6.38 -9.35 -17.48
CA ASN A 320 7.54 -9.49 -18.37
C ASN A 320 8.63 -10.39 -17.82
N ARG A 321 8.50 -10.83 -16.56
CA ARG A 321 9.54 -11.52 -15.79
C ARG A 321 8.99 -12.83 -15.20
N PRO A 322 8.74 -13.87 -16.02
CA PRO A 322 8.13 -15.11 -15.54
C PRO A 322 8.95 -15.84 -14.47
N GLU A 323 10.24 -15.56 -14.37
CA GLU A 323 11.12 -16.06 -13.29
C GLU A 323 10.81 -15.46 -11.92
N LEU A 324 10.07 -14.33 -11.87
CA LEU A 324 9.63 -13.68 -10.63
C LEU A 324 8.23 -14.13 -10.19
N GLY A 325 7.56 -15.00 -10.96
CA GLY A 325 6.22 -15.48 -10.66
C GLY A 325 5.21 -15.19 -11.76
N SER A 326 3.92 -15.16 -11.39
CA SER A 326 2.82 -14.89 -12.33
C SER A 326 1.82 -13.93 -11.74
N ALA A 327 1.46 -12.92 -12.53
CA ALA A 327 0.36 -11.98 -12.25
C ALA A 327 -0.91 -12.32 -13.04
N ARG A 328 -0.89 -13.43 -13.84
CA ARG A 328 -1.99 -13.84 -14.70
C ARG A 328 -3.21 -14.21 -13.87
N LEU A 329 -4.36 -13.72 -14.31
CA LEU A 329 -5.67 -14.11 -13.82
C LEU A 329 -6.52 -14.56 -15.01
N ASP A 330 -7.04 -15.78 -14.95
CA ASP A 330 -7.91 -16.37 -15.97
C ASP A 330 -9.39 -16.38 -15.52
N PRO A 331 -10.35 -16.39 -16.46
CA PRO A 331 -11.75 -16.57 -16.12
C PRO A 331 -12.00 -17.82 -15.28
N GLY A 332 -12.79 -17.67 -14.21
CA GLY A 332 -13.08 -18.73 -13.25
C GLY A 332 -12.04 -18.90 -12.15
N GLN A 333 -10.95 -18.14 -12.19
CA GLN A 333 -10.01 -17.99 -11.06
C GLN A 333 -10.37 -16.75 -10.25
N GLU A 334 -9.90 -16.71 -9.00
CA GLU A 334 -9.98 -15.55 -8.12
C GLU A 334 -8.56 -15.13 -7.72
N TYR A 335 -8.24 -13.85 -7.90
CA TYR A 335 -7.11 -13.22 -7.25
C TYR A 335 -7.48 -12.92 -5.80
N ALA A 336 -6.60 -13.22 -4.87
CA ALA A 336 -6.75 -12.84 -3.48
C ALA A 336 -5.41 -12.41 -2.89
N SER A 337 -5.43 -11.40 -2.02
CA SER A 337 -4.28 -11.00 -1.20
C SER A 337 -4.74 -10.42 0.12
N VAL A 338 -3.94 -10.64 1.17
CA VAL A 338 -4.24 -10.19 2.53
C VAL A 338 -3.03 -9.49 3.12
N THR A 339 -3.28 -8.35 3.75
CA THR A 339 -2.28 -7.61 4.55
C THR A 339 -2.90 -7.20 5.87
N ALA A 340 -2.24 -7.54 6.97
CA ALA A 340 -2.62 -7.15 8.32
C ALA A 340 -1.60 -6.17 8.90
N LEU A 341 -2.08 -5.00 9.32
CA LEU A 341 -1.33 -3.93 9.93
C LEU A 341 -1.70 -3.89 11.42
N ARG A 342 -0.77 -4.27 12.28
CA ARG A 342 -1.00 -4.23 13.72
C ARG A 342 -0.21 -3.09 14.35
N PHE A 343 -0.88 -2.32 15.20
CA PHE A 343 -0.31 -1.13 15.86
C PHE A 343 -0.14 -1.35 17.35
N GLY A 344 0.87 -0.72 17.94
CA GLY A 344 1.08 -0.77 19.36
C GLY A 344 2.12 0.23 19.86
N THR A 345 2.47 0.14 21.14
CA THR A 345 3.38 1.06 21.81
C THR A 345 4.38 0.31 22.70
N GLY A 346 5.50 0.97 23.06
CA GLY A 346 6.58 0.37 23.83
C GLY A 346 7.54 -0.42 22.95
N ASP A 347 8.06 -1.56 23.47
CA ASP A 347 9.01 -2.38 22.72
C ASP A 347 8.34 -2.98 21.49
N ALA A 348 8.92 -2.72 20.32
CA ALA A 348 8.44 -3.29 19.07
C ALA A 348 8.69 -4.82 19.05
N PRO A 349 7.79 -5.62 18.45
CA PRO A 349 8.01 -7.06 18.30
C PRO A 349 9.28 -7.34 17.47
N THR A 350 10.11 -8.28 17.98
CA THR A 350 11.36 -8.75 17.32
C THR A 350 11.10 -9.99 16.49
#